data_7739d99688f5595d2192d4d61e38cc04
#
_entry.id   7739d99688f5595d2192d4d61e38cc04
#
_cell.length_a   1.000
_cell.length_b   1.000
_cell.length_c   1.000
_cell.angle_alpha   90.00
_cell.angle_beta   90.00
_cell.angle_gamma   90.00
#
_symmetry.space_group_name_H-M   'P 1'
#
loop_
_entity.id
_entity.type
_entity.pdbx_description
1 polymer ?
#
loop_
_entity_poly.entity_id
_entity_poly.type
_entity_poly.pdbx_seq_one_letter_code
_entity_poly.pdbx_strand_id
1 'polypeptide(L)'
;MDGLVRMHFDHEPRSIPPEVEAAWLHQRFTQIHPFADGNGRVARAIASLVFIRAGWFPLIVKRDDRTRYIEALEKADKDDLRPLVSLFVEAQRNVLLQATEIAYDVRPITSAHEAVIAARDRLLQRGKLPAKEWLAAKEAATSLMDHAVKQFGDVATELSL
;
A
#
# COMPACT_ATOMS: atom_id res chain seq x y z
N MET A 1 -7.17 -21.29 22.30
CA MET A 1 -6.17 -20.41 21.66
C MET A 1 -4.83 -21.14 21.43
N ASP A 2 -4.30 -21.85 22.40
CA ASP A 2 -3.00 -22.54 22.29
C ASP A 2 -2.91 -23.51 21.10
N GLY A 3 -4.01 -24.22 20.80
CA GLY A 3 -4.09 -25.08 19.62
C GLY A 3 -3.93 -24.35 18.29
N LEU A 4 -4.55 -23.15 18.14
CA LEU A 4 -4.44 -22.34 16.92
C LEU A 4 -2.99 -21.87 16.70
N VAL A 5 -2.36 -21.38 17.76
CA VAL A 5 -0.97 -20.91 17.73
C VAL A 5 -0.02 -22.06 17.37
N ARG A 6 -0.21 -23.23 17.98
CA ARG A 6 0.60 -24.43 17.67
C ARG A 6 0.45 -24.84 16.21
N MET A 7 -0.78 -24.91 15.70
CA MET A 7 -1.02 -25.27 14.30
C MET A 7 -0.39 -24.27 13.33
N HIS A 8 -0.38 -22.96 13.65
CA HIS A 8 0.32 -21.95 12.85
C HIS A 8 1.83 -22.24 12.76
N PHE A 9 2.48 -22.54 13.90
CA PHE A 9 3.90 -22.90 13.89
C PHE A 9 4.18 -24.22 13.16
N ASP A 10 3.26 -25.18 13.17
CA ASP A 10 3.36 -26.42 12.40
C ASP A 10 3.24 -26.18 10.87
N HIS A 11 2.69 -25.04 10.45
CA HIS A 11 2.60 -24.62 9.05
C HIS A 11 3.90 -23.97 8.52
N GLU A 12 4.70 -23.32 9.36
CA GLU A 12 5.93 -22.64 8.93
C GLU A 12 6.88 -23.53 8.11
N PRO A 13 7.18 -24.80 8.52
CA PRO A 13 8.06 -25.64 7.74
C PRO A 13 7.45 -26.14 6.42
N ARG A 14 6.15 -25.96 6.20
CA ARG A 14 5.43 -26.44 5.01
C ARG A 14 5.39 -25.43 3.87
N SER A 15 5.98 -24.24 4.06
CA SER A 15 6.00 -23.14 3.06
C SER A 15 4.60 -22.79 2.49
N ILE A 16 3.61 -22.72 3.38
CA ILE A 16 2.24 -22.35 2.97
C ILE A 16 2.25 -20.91 2.48
N PRO A 17 1.62 -20.60 1.34
CA PRO A 17 1.52 -19.22 0.84
C PRO A 17 0.87 -18.29 1.87
N PRO A 18 1.40 -17.04 2.03
CA PRO A 18 0.92 -16.10 3.06
C PRO A 18 -0.58 -15.82 2.99
N GLU A 19 -1.14 -15.75 1.79
CA GLU A 19 -2.57 -15.51 1.58
C GLU A 19 -3.45 -16.67 2.06
N VAL A 20 -2.96 -17.88 1.95
CA VAL A 20 -3.65 -19.08 2.42
C VAL A 20 -3.58 -19.16 3.95
N GLU A 21 -2.40 -18.95 4.52
CA GLU A 21 -2.19 -18.93 5.96
C GLU A 21 -2.97 -17.81 6.65
N ALA A 22 -2.95 -16.60 6.08
CA ALA A 22 -3.71 -15.47 6.59
C ALA A 22 -5.22 -15.74 6.60
N ALA A 23 -5.75 -16.30 5.51
CA ALA A 23 -7.16 -16.64 5.40
C ALA A 23 -7.55 -17.77 6.37
N TRP A 24 -6.71 -18.78 6.51
CA TRP A 24 -6.93 -19.90 7.44
C TRP A 24 -6.92 -19.44 8.89
N LEU A 25 -5.90 -18.68 9.32
CA LEU A 25 -5.82 -18.13 10.68
C LEU A 25 -7.01 -17.21 10.99
N HIS A 26 -7.38 -16.36 10.04
CA HIS A 26 -8.52 -15.48 10.16
C HIS A 26 -9.82 -16.26 10.41
N GLN A 27 -10.11 -17.25 9.56
CA GLN A 27 -11.31 -18.07 9.64
C GLN A 27 -11.32 -18.88 10.94
N ARG A 28 -10.23 -19.56 11.31
CA ARG A 28 -10.14 -20.33 12.56
C ARG A 28 -10.33 -19.46 13.79
N PHE A 29 -9.76 -18.24 13.79
CA PHE A 29 -9.96 -17.30 14.89
C PHE A 29 -11.42 -16.87 15.01
N THR A 30 -12.10 -16.57 13.89
CA THR A 30 -13.53 -16.22 13.90
C THR A 30 -14.42 -17.37 14.35
N GLN A 31 -14.07 -18.63 14.04
CA GLN A 31 -14.77 -19.81 14.55
C GLN A 31 -14.62 -20.00 16.07
N ILE A 32 -13.40 -19.85 16.60
CA ILE A 32 -13.13 -19.97 18.04
C ILE A 32 -13.88 -18.89 18.83
N HIS A 33 -14.01 -17.69 18.25
CA HIS A 33 -14.75 -16.54 18.78
C HIS A 33 -14.45 -16.24 20.26
N PRO A 34 -13.18 -16.01 20.65
CA PRO A 34 -12.78 -16.01 22.04
C PRO A 34 -13.24 -14.80 22.85
N PHE A 35 -13.65 -13.70 22.18
CA PHE A 35 -14.04 -12.46 22.84
C PHE A 35 -15.54 -12.20 22.71
N ALA A 36 -16.11 -11.45 23.67
CA ALA A 36 -17.51 -11.02 23.62
C ALA A 36 -17.77 -10.05 22.45
N ASP A 37 -16.78 -9.22 22.07
CA ASP A 37 -16.82 -8.32 20.92
C ASP A 37 -15.42 -8.15 20.31
N GLY A 38 -15.35 -7.70 19.07
CA GLY A 38 -14.10 -7.38 18.40
C GLY A 38 -13.41 -8.55 17.70
N ASN A 39 -13.98 -9.76 17.70
CA ASN A 39 -13.34 -10.93 17.10
C ASN A 39 -12.94 -10.70 15.63
N GLY A 40 -13.80 -10.07 14.82
CA GLY A 40 -13.49 -9.75 13.43
C GLY A 40 -12.35 -8.72 13.28
N ARG A 41 -12.19 -7.80 14.23
CA ARG A 41 -11.06 -6.84 14.24
C ARG A 41 -9.75 -7.56 14.54
N VAL A 42 -9.76 -8.41 15.54
CA VAL A 42 -8.59 -9.22 15.93
C VAL A 42 -8.23 -10.21 14.83
N ALA A 43 -9.20 -10.90 14.22
CA ALA A 43 -8.94 -11.81 13.11
C ALA A 43 -8.24 -11.11 11.93
N ARG A 44 -8.70 -9.90 11.54
CA ARG A 44 -8.04 -9.10 10.50
C ARG A 44 -6.65 -8.63 10.92
N ALA A 45 -6.43 -8.31 12.20
CA ALA A 45 -5.11 -7.96 12.71
C ALA A 45 -4.15 -9.15 12.64
N ILE A 46 -4.58 -10.36 13.00
CA ILE A 46 -3.79 -11.59 12.89
C ILE A 46 -3.43 -11.86 11.42
N ALA A 47 -4.39 -11.79 10.50
CA ALA A 47 -4.13 -11.93 9.07
C ALA A 47 -3.15 -10.86 8.55
N SER A 48 -3.25 -9.62 9.04
CA SER A 48 -2.30 -8.55 8.71
C SER A 48 -0.89 -8.87 9.19
N LEU A 49 -0.72 -9.47 10.36
CA LEU A 49 0.61 -9.87 10.86
C LEU A 49 1.26 -10.92 9.95
N VAL A 50 0.49 -11.90 9.44
CA VAL A 50 1.00 -12.88 8.47
C VAL A 50 1.51 -12.18 7.20
N PHE A 51 0.72 -11.26 6.65
CA PHE A 51 1.12 -10.50 5.47
C PHE A 51 2.36 -9.63 5.70
N ILE A 52 2.41 -8.91 6.83
CA ILE A 52 3.55 -8.04 7.17
C ILE A 52 4.84 -8.88 7.33
N ARG A 53 4.78 -10.05 7.98
CA ARG A 53 5.92 -10.98 8.10
C ARG A 53 6.41 -11.48 6.74
N ALA A 54 5.50 -11.62 5.78
CA ALA A 54 5.81 -11.99 4.39
C ALA A 54 6.30 -10.81 3.53
N GLY A 55 6.41 -9.60 4.09
CA GLY A 55 6.80 -8.38 3.35
C GLY A 55 5.66 -7.77 2.53
N TRP A 56 4.41 -8.13 2.82
CA TRP A 56 3.22 -7.62 2.16
C TRP A 56 2.57 -6.49 3.00
N PHE A 57 1.50 -5.89 2.47
CA PHE A 57 0.76 -4.84 3.16
C PHE A 57 -0.21 -5.41 4.21
N PRO A 58 -0.60 -4.61 5.23
CA PRO A 58 -1.69 -5.00 6.13
C PRO A 58 -2.98 -5.29 5.37
N LEU A 59 -3.79 -6.21 5.89
CA LEU A 59 -5.10 -6.54 5.29
C LEU A 59 -6.10 -5.41 5.50
N ILE A 60 -6.59 -4.84 4.41
CA ILE A 60 -7.64 -3.83 4.41
C ILE A 60 -8.86 -4.38 3.68
N VAL A 61 -9.93 -4.65 4.43
CA VAL A 61 -11.24 -5.00 3.86
C VAL A 61 -12.08 -3.73 3.80
N LYS A 62 -12.41 -3.27 2.60
CA LYS A 62 -13.21 -2.06 2.39
C LYS A 62 -14.67 -2.30 2.80
N ARG A 63 -15.37 -1.19 3.12
CA ARG A 63 -16.79 -1.28 3.50
C ARG A 63 -17.65 -1.87 2.39
N ASP A 64 -17.34 -1.57 1.14
CA ASP A 64 -18.07 -2.04 -0.04
C ASP A 64 -17.91 -3.56 -0.26
N ASP A 65 -16.82 -4.14 0.22
CA ASP A 65 -16.56 -5.58 0.17
C ASP A 65 -17.20 -6.37 1.32
N ARG A 66 -17.93 -5.70 2.23
CA ARG A 66 -18.44 -6.32 3.45
C ARG A 66 -19.33 -7.54 3.17
N THR A 67 -20.26 -7.45 2.25
CA THR A 67 -21.17 -8.55 1.91
C THR A 67 -20.39 -9.74 1.37
N ARG A 68 -19.52 -9.50 0.41
CA ARG A 68 -18.65 -10.51 -0.20
C ARG A 68 -17.72 -11.16 0.85
N TYR A 69 -17.21 -10.37 1.79
CA TYR A 69 -16.39 -10.87 2.88
C TYR A 69 -17.17 -11.80 3.82
N ILE A 70 -18.42 -11.47 4.18
CA ILE A 70 -19.27 -12.32 5.01
C ILE A 70 -19.58 -13.63 4.28
N GLU A 71 -19.98 -13.56 3.00
CA GLU A 71 -20.23 -14.75 2.17
C GLU A 71 -18.99 -15.65 2.04
N ALA A 72 -17.80 -15.05 1.94
CA ALA A 72 -16.55 -15.79 1.89
C ALA A 72 -16.25 -16.50 3.21
N LEU A 73 -16.56 -15.89 4.35
CA LEU A 73 -16.44 -16.53 5.67
C LEU A 73 -17.44 -17.68 5.83
N GLU A 74 -18.70 -17.50 5.43
CA GLU A 74 -19.70 -18.57 5.49
C GLU A 74 -19.32 -19.78 4.64
N LYS A 75 -18.63 -19.58 3.51
CA LYS A 75 -18.08 -20.66 2.69
C LYS A 75 -16.88 -21.32 3.36
N ALA A 76 -16.00 -20.50 3.94
CA ALA A 76 -14.85 -21.00 4.69
C ALA A 76 -15.26 -21.85 5.91
N ASP A 77 -16.37 -21.50 6.56
CA ASP A 77 -16.97 -22.30 7.64
C ASP A 77 -17.52 -23.67 7.17
N LYS A 78 -17.72 -23.83 5.86
CA LYS A 78 -18.09 -25.07 5.18
C LYS A 78 -16.91 -25.73 4.46
N ASP A 79 -15.70 -25.49 4.95
CA ASP A 79 -14.42 -26.02 4.43
C ASP A 79 -14.03 -25.54 3.01
N ASP A 80 -14.67 -24.47 2.48
CA ASP A 80 -14.23 -23.82 1.25
C ASP A 80 -13.54 -22.48 1.51
N LEU A 81 -12.23 -22.54 1.75
CA LEU A 81 -11.39 -21.35 2.03
C LEU A 81 -11.11 -20.48 0.79
N ARG A 82 -11.30 -21.02 -0.43
CA ARG A 82 -10.91 -20.36 -1.68
C ARG A 82 -11.48 -18.95 -1.87
N PRO A 83 -12.77 -18.68 -1.57
CA PRO A 83 -13.31 -17.33 -1.73
C PRO A 83 -12.67 -16.30 -0.79
N LEU A 84 -12.32 -16.72 0.44
CA LEU A 84 -11.65 -15.84 1.41
C LEU A 84 -10.21 -15.56 0.99
N VAL A 85 -9.47 -16.57 0.52
CA VAL A 85 -8.13 -16.40 -0.06
C VAL A 85 -8.18 -15.44 -1.25
N SER A 86 -9.11 -15.63 -2.18
CA SER A 86 -9.26 -14.77 -3.35
C SER A 86 -9.52 -13.31 -2.96
N LEU A 87 -10.38 -13.07 -1.97
CA LEU A 87 -10.67 -11.73 -1.45
C LEU A 87 -9.42 -11.09 -0.84
N PHE A 88 -8.63 -11.85 -0.08
CA PHE A 88 -7.40 -11.36 0.53
C PHE A 88 -6.32 -11.03 -0.49
N VAL A 89 -6.14 -11.87 -1.51
CA VAL A 89 -5.25 -11.61 -2.65
C VAL A 89 -5.65 -10.32 -3.38
N GLU A 90 -6.94 -10.15 -3.65
CA GLU A 90 -7.45 -8.95 -4.31
C GLU A 90 -7.23 -7.69 -3.46
N ALA A 91 -7.45 -7.78 -2.14
CA ALA A 91 -7.17 -6.68 -1.22
C ALA A 91 -5.68 -6.29 -1.26
N GLN A 92 -4.75 -7.25 -1.22
CA GLN A 92 -3.31 -7.02 -1.32
C GLN A 92 -2.93 -6.38 -2.66
N ARG A 93 -3.47 -6.90 -3.77
CA ARG A 93 -3.25 -6.33 -5.09
C ARG A 93 -3.68 -4.87 -5.18
N ASN A 94 -4.85 -4.54 -4.65
CA ASN A 94 -5.37 -3.17 -4.67
C ASN A 94 -4.49 -2.21 -3.88
N VAL A 95 -4.00 -2.63 -2.70
CA VAL A 95 -3.08 -1.81 -1.89
C VAL A 95 -1.74 -1.63 -2.61
N LEU A 96 -1.20 -2.69 -3.23
CA LEU A 96 0.03 -2.61 -4.01
C LEU A 96 -0.10 -1.62 -5.17
N LEU A 97 -1.20 -1.67 -5.93
CA LEU A 97 -1.45 -0.73 -7.02
C LEU A 97 -1.52 0.72 -6.52
N GLN A 98 -2.23 0.97 -5.41
CA GLN A 98 -2.29 2.30 -4.80
C GLN A 98 -0.91 2.77 -4.31
N ALA A 99 -0.13 1.90 -3.70
CA ALA A 99 1.22 2.22 -3.24
C ALA A 99 2.17 2.54 -4.42
N THR A 100 2.04 1.82 -5.54
CA THR A 100 2.82 2.09 -6.76
C THR A 100 2.42 3.42 -7.42
N GLU A 101 1.14 3.78 -7.43
CA GLU A 101 0.67 5.08 -7.91
C GLU A 101 1.26 6.23 -7.06
N ILE A 102 1.18 6.10 -5.73
CA ILE A 102 1.77 7.08 -4.81
C ILE A 102 3.29 7.16 -5.00
N ALA A 103 3.99 6.03 -5.09
CA ALA A 103 5.43 6.00 -5.29
C ALA A 103 5.85 6.62 -6.64
N TYR A 104 5.02 6.47 -7.67
CA TYR A 104 5.24 7.10 -8.97
C TYR A 104 5.08 8.62 -8.90
N ASP A 105 4.08 9.11 -8.17
CA ASP A 105 3.84 10.55 -7.97
C ASP A 105 4.89 11.21 -7.07
N VAL A 106 5.49 10.46 -6.15
CA VAL A 106 6.53 10.92 -5.19
C VAL A 106 7.95 10.69 -5.73
N ARG A 107 8.13 10.19 -6.96
CA ARG A 107 9.48 10.05 -7.53
C ARG A 107 10.25 11.35 -7.36
N PRO A 108 11.41 11.36 -6.68
CA PRO A 108 12.24 12.54 -6.66
C PRO A 108 12.58 12.88 -8.11
N ILE A 109 12.30 14.12 -8.49
CA ILE A 109 12.63 14.64 -9.82
C ILE A 109 14.16 14.64 -9.89
N THR A 110 14.72 13.59 -10.47
CA THR A 110 16.16 13.31 -10.47
C THR A 110 16.92 14.18 -11.47
N SER A 111 16.21 14.93 -12.33
CA SER A 111 16.83 15.96 -13.18
C SER A 111 15.91 17.17 -13.35
N ALA A 112 16.51 18.36 -13.41
CA ALA A 112 15.78 19.61 -13.70
C ALA A 112 15.00 19.51 -15.03
N HIS A 113 15.46 18.69 -15.97
CA HIS A 113 14.81 18.44 -17.25
C HIS A 113 13.50 17.66 -17.09
N GLU A 114 13.48 16.60 -16.28
CA GLU A 114 12.26 15.83 -15.97
C GLU A 114 11.23 16.67 -15.19
N ALA A 115 11.71 17.56 -14.30
CA ALA A 115 10.87 18.52 -13.59
C ALA A 115 10.12 19.43 -14.55
N VAL A 116 10.82 19.96 -15.53
CA VAL A 116 10.26 20.87 -16.54
C VAL A 116 9.26 20.12 -17.43
N ILE A 117 9.54 18.89 -17.82
CA ILE A 117 8.63 18.06 -18.63
C ILE A 117 7.36 17.76 -17.83
N ALA A 118 7.48 17.30 -16.57
CA ALA A 118 6.33 17.00 -15.72
C ALA A 118 5.48 18.25 -15.41
N ALA A 119 6.10 19.40 -15.18
CA ALA A 119 5.41 20.67 -15.01
C ALA A 119 4.69 21.10 -16.29
N ARG A 120 5.33 20.96 -17.45
CA ARG A 120 4.73 21.24 -18.76
C ARG A 120 3.50 20.37 -19.01
N ASP A 121 3.59 19.07 -18.76
CA ASP A 121 2.49 18.13 -19.00
C ASP A 121 1.30 18.39 -18.06
N ARG A 122 1.54 18.75 -16.79
CA ARG A 122 0.50 19.19 -15.84
C ARG A 122 -0.18 20.48 -16.28
N LEU A 123 0.57 21.42 -16.82
CA LEU A 123 0.04 22.69 -17.34
C LEU A 123 -0.79 22.49 -18.62
N LEU A 124 -0.37 21.57 -19.49
CA LEU A 124 -1.10 21.21 -20.71
C LEU A 124 -2.43 20.50 -20.38
N GLN A 125 -2.46 19.66 -19.35
CA GLN A 125 -3.67 18.98 -18.90
C GLN A 125 -4.68 19.91 -18.20
N ARG A 126 -4.23 21.00 -17.55
CA ARG A 126 -5.08 21.97 -16.86
C ARG A 126 -5.74 23.02 -17.78
N GLY A 127 -5.51 22.95 -19.09
CA GLY A 127 -6.11 23.84 -20.07
C GLY A 127 -5.58 25.28 -19.96
N LYS A 128 -5.01 25.77 -21.03
CA LYS A 128 -4.58 27.11 -21.40
C LYS A 128 -4.57 28.18 -20.28
N LEU A 129 -3.46 28.24 -19.54
CA LEU A 129 -3.15 29.43 -18.77
C LEU A 129 -2.92 30.61 -19.75
N PRO A 130 -3.42 31.81 -19.43
CA PRO A 130 -3.12 33.00 -20.22
C PRO A 130 -1.60 33.19 -20.32
N ALA A 131 -1.12 33.66 -21.48
CA ALA A 131 0.32 33.79 -21.77
C ALA A 131 1.10 34.61 -20.70
N LYS A 132 0.43 35.52 -20.00
CA LYS A 132 0.99 36.33 -18.91
C LYS A 132 1.31 35.50 -17.65
N GLU A 133 0.47 34.51 -17.31
CA GLU A 133 0.69 33.64 -16.16
C GLU A 133 1.77 32.60 -16.45
N TRP A 134 1.90 32.18 -17.71
CA TRP A 134 3.00 31.30 -18.14
C TRP A 134 4.38 32.01 -18.00
N LEU A 135 4.49 33.28 -18.35
CA LEU A 135 5.75 34.02 -18.19
C LEU A 135 6.16 34.14 -16.71
N ALA A 136 5.22 34.50 -15.84
CA ALA A 136 5.45 34.56 -14.40
C ALA A 136 5.84 33.20 -13.77
N ALA A 137 5.18 32.13 -14.19
CA ALA A 137 5.51 30.79 -13.75
C ALA A 137 6.90 30.34 -14.23
N LYS A 138 7.29 30.72 -15.44
CA LYS A 138 8.62 30.47 -16.00
C LYS A 138 9.72 31.20 -15.22
N GLU A 139 9.52 32.48 -14.92
CA GLU A 139 10.45 33.30 -14.15
C GLU A 139 10.62 32.77 -12.72
N ALA A 140 9.52 32.39 -12.06
CA ALA A 140 9.55 31.78 -10.73
C ALA A 140 10.28 30.42 -10.73
N ALA A 141 10.07 29.58 -11.74
CA ALA A 141 10.76 28.30 -11.87
C ALA A 141 12.26 28.48 -12.13
N THR A 142 12.65 29.48 -12.93
CA THR A 142 14.07 29.79 -13.18
C THR A 142 14.76 30.28 -11.90
N SER A 143 14.12 31.17 -11.16
CA SER A 143 14.63 31.69 -9.89
C SER A 143 14.80 30.58 -8.83
N LEU A 144 13.85 29.63 -8.75
CA LEU A 144 13.95 28.47 -7.86
C LEU A 144 15.10 27.55 -8.26
N MET A 145 15.32 27.32 -9.55
CA MET A 145 16.45 26.52 -10.05
C MET A 145 17.79 27.16 -9.74
N ASP A 146 17.93 28.48 -9.96
CA ASP A 146 19.17 29.21 -9.64
C ASP A 146 19.49 29.16 -8.13
N HIS A 147 18.45 29.28 -7.29
CA HIS A 147 18.61 29.14 -5.84
C HIS A 147 19.02 27.71 -5.41
N ALA A 148 18.40 26.69 -6.00
CA ALA A 148 18.74 25.30 -5.73
C ALA A 148 20.17 24.96 -6.17
N VAL A 149 20.59 25.40 -7.37
CA VAL A 149 21.95 25.19 -7.88
C VAL A 149 22.99 25.86 -6.97
N LYS A 150 22.69 27.07 -6.46
CA LYS A 150 23.56 27.76 -5.52
C LYS A 150 23.68 27.00 -4.18
N GLN A 151 22.57 26.55 -3.60
CA GLN A 151 22.59 25.77 -2.36
C GLN A 151 23.34 24.45 -2.51
N PHE A 152 23.17 23.73 -3.63
CA PHE A 152 23.90 22.50 -3.89
C PHE A 152 25.40 22.76 -4.11
N GLY A 153 25.77 23.88 -4.73
CA GLY A 153 27.15 24.31 -4.88
C GLY A 153 27.83 24.62 -3.54
N ASP A 154 27.13 25.30 -2.65
CA ASP A 154 27.61 25.62 -1.29
C ASP A 154 27.81 24.35 -0.46
N VAL A 155 26.86 23.40 -0.46
CA VAL A 155 26.96 22.11 0.23
C VAL A 155 28.08 21.23 -0.33
N ALA A 156 28.25 21.20 -1.66
CA ALA A 156 29.34 20.43 -2.28
C ALA A 156 30.73 21.00 -1.91
N THR A 157 30.81 22.31 -1.69
CA THR A 157 32.06 22.96 -1.26
C THR A 157 32.37 22.67 0.22
N GLU A 158 31.35 22.62 1.09
CA GLU A 158 31.50 22.24 2.50
C GLU A 158 31.87 20.77 2.72
N LEU A 159 31.43 19.87 1.83
CA LEU A 159 31.74 18.42 1.89
C LEU A 159 33.14 18.08 1.28
N SER A 160 33.80 19.03 0.65
CA SER A 160 35.11 18.84 0.02
C SER A 160 36.28 19.30 0.90
N LEU A 161 36.02 19.71 2.15
CA LEU A 161 36.96 20.01 3.22
C LEU A 161 37.02 18.87 4.22
#